data_a5e48c2b678c144bf89915bdb539e9db
#
_entry.id   a5e48c2b678c144bf89915bdb539e9db
#
_cell.length_a   1.000
_cell.length_b   1.000
_cell.length_c   1.000
_cell.angle_alpha   90.00
_cell.angle_beta   90.00
_cell.angle_gamma   90.00
#
_symmetry.space_group_name_H-M   'P 1'
#
loop_
_entity.id
_entity.type
_entity.pdbx_description
1 polymer ?
#
loop_
_entity_poly.entity_id
_entity_poly.type
_entity_poly.pdbx_seq_one_letter_code
_entity_poly.pdbx_strand_id
1 'polypeptide(L)'
;MINKSSCIRYCFPEGVKPNELGSRLLLSTIQGGMIAVEPILLALWQQADGHTLEDILRDFSRPSGKSKLDFTSETIQAALACLAEAGLLTRKEVDISHLNHRAAAVNNERKPVVDQVTASLVSVIIVDYNSQEWLVECLSSLQAQTHQSLEILVIDNGSRESSLSWLAQNYPAVKSYRLEPTASLATAINHGIQHAQGKYFLILNPDVTLEPDAITQLVSVAENDPVCAAVAAKLKYWWAPAFLNGLGNRVGASKFGSDNAQGHLDLGQFDDWDQVPSACFAATLIPRSAWEAVGSLDEAFPLYYEDVDWSYRARLLGRNIRVAPKAVIYHAFGHRVHTGVESDLTPYKLRCVVYGRLRFAVKLLASPTLWRFLFDYGIEDKVHLLLRLLKFQGHMAGAILSGWLNFIKNLSSIISQRHRLQLTRRCTDNDLFVLQGSIPPGFIWHGLPELTWEIITHTYLPLILSGKTRPLIEFSYDPML
;
A
#
# COMPACT_ATOMS: atom_id res chain seq x y z
N MET A 1 12.42 27.38 -34.89
CA MET A 1 13.00 26.03 -35.10
C MET A 1 13.66 25.68 -33.78
N ILE A 2 13.04 24.81 -33.00
CA ILE A 2 13.60 24.33 -31.74
C ILE A 2 14.76 23.38 -32.12
N ASN A 3 15.94 23.69 -31.60
CA ASN A 3 17.14 22.90 -31.85
C ASN A 3 16.91 21.49 -31.28
N LYS A 4 17.03 20.43 -32.10
CA LYS A 4 16.78 19.03 -31.72
C LYS A 4 17.78 18.47 -30.66
N SER A 5 18.70 19.30 -30.19
CA SER A 5 19.74 18.93 -29.23
C SER A 5 19.51 19.46 -27.81
N SER A 6 18.41 20.15 -27.55
CA SER A 6 18.06 20.63 -26.20
C SER A 6 16.64 20.26 -25.82
N CYS A 7 16.40 20.01 -24.54
CA CYS A 7 15.06 19.86 -23.99
C CYS A 7 14.85 20.81 -22.82
N ILE A 8 13.61 21.24 -22.60
CA ILE A 8 13.26 22.06 -21.45
C ILE A 8 12.87 21.13 -20.30
N ARG A 9 13.54 21.27 -19.17
CA ARG A 9 13.19 20.62 -17.91
C ARG A 9 12.69 21.64 -16.89
N TYR A 10 11.74 21.22 -16.09
CA TYR A 10 11.31 21.97 -14.92
C TYR A 10 12.21 21.58 -13.74
N CYS A 11 12.60 22.55 -12.94
CA CYS A 11 13.48 22.33 -11.78
C CYS A 11 13.02 23.18 -10.62
N PHE A 12 13.28 22.71 -9.40
CA PHE A 12 13.09 23.57 -8.23
C PHE A 12 14.09 24.72 -8.23
N PRO A 13 13.63 25.94 -7.93
CA PRO A 13 14.55 27.06 -7.73
C PRO A 13 15.45 26.80 -6.51
N GLU A 14 16.67 27.33 -6.57
CA GLU A 14 17.60 27.29 -5.44
C GLU A 14 16.97 28.02 -4.24
N GLY A 15 16.87 27.36 -3.08
CA GLY A 15 16.27 27.92 -1.86
C GLY A 15 14.81 27.52 -1.58
N VAL A 16 14.12 26.83 -2.49
CA VAL A 16 12.83 26.18 -2.20
C VAL A 16 13.10 24.82 -1.60
N LYS A 17 12.69 24.61 -0.35
CA LYS A 17 12.92 23.32 0.35
C LYS A 17 11.64 22.54 0.45
N PRO A 18 11.51 21.40 -0.26
CA PRO A 18 10.32 20.56 -0.20
C PRO A 18 9.99 20.05 1.21
N ASN A 19 11.00 19.85 2.04
CA ASN A 19 10.86 19.28 3.39
C ASN A 19 10.20 20.22 4.42
N GLU A 20 10.12 21.51 4.14
CA GLU A 20 9.38 22.48 4.98
C GLU A 20 7.87 22.43 4.74
N LEU A 21 7.45 21.62 3.77
CA LEU A 21 6.07 21.48 3.33
C LEU A 21 5.26 20.42 4.09
N GLY A 22 5.91 19.55 4.85
CA GLY A 22 5.34 18.30 5.37
C GLY A 22 4.10 18.43 6.27
N SER A 23 3.73 19.61 6.75
CA SER A 23 2.51 19.79 7.58
C SER A 23 1.55 20.87 7.07
N ARG A 24 1.94 21.58 6.01
CA ARG A 24 1.15 22.72 5.51
C ARG A 24 1.35 22.80 4.01
N LEU A 25 0.38 22.71 3.18
CA LEU A 25 0.44 22.96 1.73
C LEU A 25 0.97 24.36 1.38
N LEU A 26 2.11 24.72 1.94
CA LEU A 26 2.75 26.02 1.81
C LEU A 26 4.14 25.82 1.24
N LEU A 27 4.40 26.44 0.10
CA LEU A 27 5.74 26.56 -0.47
C LEU A 27 6.35 27.91 -0.05
N SER A 28 7.54 27.89 0.54
CA SER A 28 8.29 29.13 0.72
C SER A 28 8.91 29.55 -0.61
N THR A 29 8.72 30.81 -0.97
CA THR A 29 9.36 31.40 -2.16
C THR A 29 10.80 31.84 -1.81
N ILE A 30 11.62 32.03 -2.86
CA ILE A 30 13.00 32.55 -2.73
C ILE A 30 13.06 33.89 -1.98
N GLN A 31 11.97 34.66 -2.01
CA GLN A 31 11.86 35.96 -1.34
C GLN A 31 11.37 35.86 0.11
N GLY A 32 11.24 34.66 0.67
CA GLY A 32 10.78 34.42 2.04
C GLY A 32 9.27 34.51 2.23
N GLY A 33 8.49 34.65 1.16
CA GLY A 33 7.03 34.54 1.21
C GLY A 33 6.59 33.09 1.25
N MET A 34 5.42 32.82 1.83
CA MET A 34 4.78 31.51 1.77
C MET A 34 3.57 31.56 0.85
N ILE A 35 3.52 30.66 -0.10
CA ILE A 35 2.38 30.50 -1.03
C ILE A 35 1.64 29.21 -0.67
N ALA A 36 0.34 29.32 -0.41
CA ALA A 36 -0.53 28.16 -0.30
C ALA A 36 -0.68 27.54 -1.70
N VAL A 37 -0.39 26.25 -1.80
CA VAL A 37 -0.48 25.51 -3.06
C VAL A 37 -1.55 24.46 -2.92
N GLU A 38 -2.43 24.39 -3.89
CA GLU A 38 -3.46 23.36 -3.95
C GLU A 38 -2.83 21.96 -4.05
N PRO A 39 -3.40 20.92 -3.43
CA PRO A 39 -2.77 19.59 -3.38
C PRO A 39 -2.40 19.04 -4.76
N ILE A 40 -3.21 19.32 -5.76
CA ILE A 40 -2.93 18.89 -7.14
C ILE A 40 -1.79 19.67 -7.78
N LEU A 41 -1.70 20.97 -7.50
CA LEU A 41 -0.59 21.80 -7.96
C LEU A 41 0.71 21.41 -7.23
N LEU A 42 0.61 20.99 -5.97
CA LEU A 42 1.74 20.46 -5.23
C LEU A 42 2.22 19.13 -5.81
N ALA A 43 1.32 18.21 -6.11
CA ALA A 43 1.66 16.95 -6.77
C ALA A 43 2.32 17.17 -8.13
N LEU A 44 1.75 18.08 -8.93
CA LEU A 44 2.31 18.50 -10.21
C LEU A 44 3.68 19.15 -10.06
N TRP A 45 3.85 20.03 -9.06
CA TRP A 45 5.11 20.68 -8.75
C TRP A 45 6.20 19.69 -8.38
N GLN A 46 5.89 18.71 -7.54
CA GLN A 46 6.84 17.67 -7.11
C GLN A 46 7.28 16.77 -8.26
N GLN A 47 6.35 16.39 -9.13
CA GLN A 47 6.67 15.59 -10.32
C GLN A 47 7.39 16.40 -11.40
N ALA A 48 7.37 17.72 -11.30
CA ALA A 48 8.04 18.55 -12.29
C ALA A 48 9.57 18.60 -12.13
N ASP A 49 10.10 18.35 -10.92
CA ASP A 49 11.54 18.51 -10.67
C ASP A 49 12.40 17.56 -11.50
N GLY A 50 13.23 18.13 -12.34
CA GLY A 50 14.11 17.39 -13.24
C GLY A 50 13.42 16.75 -14.45
N HIS A 51 12.10 16.90 -14.61
CA HIS A 51 11.32 16.26 -15.67
C HIS A 51 11.00 17.20 -16.83
N THR A 52 10.79 16.61 -18.01
CA THR A 52 10.27 17.33 -19.18
C THR A 52 8.75 17.42 -19.13
N LEU A 53 8.15 18.33 -19.93
CA LEU A 53 6.70 18.37 -20.08
C LEU A 53 6.13 17.04 -20.56
N GLU A 54 6.82 16.34 -21.46
CA GLU A 54 6.37 15.04 -21.99
C GLU A 54 6.37 13.96 -20.90
N ASP A 55 7.37 13.96 -20.00
CA ASP A 55 7.41 13.05 -18.87
C ASP A 55 6.23 13.30 -17.93
N ILE A 56 5.99 14.56 -17.57
CA ILE A 56 4.90 14.97 -16.69
C ILE A 56 3.55 14.61 -17.31
N LEU A 57 3.33 14.91 -18.60
CA LEU A 57 2.09 14.59 -19.30
C LEU A 57 1.84 13.08 -19.35
N ARG A 58 2.87 12.28 -19.60
CA ARG A 58 2.78 10.81 -19.62
C ARG A 58 2.30 10.27 -18.27
N ASP A 59 2.81 10.83 -17.17
CA ASP A 59 2.49 10.37 -15.83
C ASP A 59 1.09 10.81 -15.36
N PHE A 60 0.64 12.00 -15.79
CA PHE A 60 -0.72 12.49 -15.52
C PHE A 60 -1.78 12.04 -16.53
N SER A 61 -1.38 11.59 -17.74
CA SER A 61 -2.31 11.13 -18.79
C SER A 61 -2.63 9.64 -18.72
N ARG A 62 -2.09 8.89 -17.75
CA ARG A 62 -2.55 7.53 -17.51
C ARG A 62 -4.04 7.59 -17.17
N PRO A 63 -4.89 6.82 -17.84
CA PRO A 63 -6.33 6.88 -17.60
C PRO A 63 -6.64 6.38 -16.20
N SER A 64 -6.64 7.30 -15.23
CA SER A 64 -7.32 7.07 -13.96
C SER A 64 -8.79 7.07 -14.30
N GLY A 65 -9.40 5.88 -14.24
CA GLY A 65 -10.80 5.72 -14.60
C GLY A 65 -11.67 6.77 -13.91
N LYS A 66 -12.32 7.61 -14.72
CA LYS A 66 -13.44 8.48 -14.35
C LYS A 66 -13.30 9.37 -13.11
N SER A 67 -12.17 10.01 -12.84
CA SER A 67 -12.26 11.31 -12.19
C SER A 67 -12.77 12.30 -13.27
N LYS A 68 -13.78 13.12 -12.95
CA LYS A 68 -14.27 14.21 -13.81
C LYS A 68 -13.24 15.31 -14.08
N LEU A 69 -12.00 15.11 -13.72
CA LEU A 69 -10.85 15.95 -13.99
C LEU A 69 -10.09 15.34 -15.16
N ASP A 70 -10.63 15.54 -16.38
CA ASP A 70 -9.85 15.40 -17.60
C ASP A 70 -8.77 16.49 -17.59
N PHE A 71 -7.58 16.14 -17.06
CA PHE A 71 -6.41 16.99 -17.23
C PHE A 71 -5.99 16.95 -18.69
N THR A 72 -6.45 17.93 -19.42
CA THR A 72 -5.94 18.13 -20.77
C THR A 72 -4.47 18.57 -20.68
N SER A 73 -3.70 18.26 -21.70
CA SER A 73 -2.32 18.77 -21.84
C SER A 73 -2.24 20.29 -21.60
N GLU A 74 -3.26 21.02 -22.03
CA GLU A 74 -3.39 22.47 -21.85
C GLU A 74 -3.54 22.88 -20.38
N THR A 75 -4.33 22.12 -19.60
CA THR A 75 -4.54 22.40 -18.17
C THR A 75 -3.26 22.16 -17.38
N ILE A 76 -2.51 21.09 -17.67
CA ILE A 76 -1.23 20.80 -17.03
C ILE A 76 -0.20 21.87 -17.41
N GLN A 77 -0.13 22.27 -18.66
CA GLN A 77 0.76 23.34 -19.12
C GLN A 77 0.47 24.68 -18.43
N ALA A 78 -0.81 25.02 -18.30
CA ALA A 78 -1.24 26.25 -17.60
C ALA A 78 -0.85 26.21 -16.12
N ALA A 79 -1.04 25.07 -15.46
CA ALA A 79 -0.66 24.86 -14.05
C ALA A 79 0.86 24.99 -13.84
N LEU A 80 1.67 24.36 -14.71
CA LEU A 80 3.13 24.48 -14.68
C LEU A 80 3.59 25.93 -14.97
N ALA A 81 2.90 26.64 -15.84
CA ALA A 81 3.16 28.05 -16.12
C ALA A 81 2.89 28.91 -14.87
N CYS A 82 1.76 28.73 -14.20
CA CYS A 82 1.43 29.40 -12.94
C CYS A 82 2.47 29.14 -11.84
N LEU A 83 2.92 27.90 -11.71
CA LEU A 83 3.97 27.54 -10.74
C LEU A 83 5.30 28.22 -11.09
N ALA A 84 5.62 28.34 -12.37
CA ALA A 84 6.82 29.04 -12.82
C ALA A 84 6.73 30.56 -12.60
N GLU A 85 5.58 31.18 -12.87
CA GLU A 85 5.32 32.60 -12.62
C GLU A 85 5.35 32.94 -11.12
N ALA A 86 4.87 32.02 -10.28
CA ALA A 86 4.95 32.13 -8.83
C ALA A 86 6.39 31.94 -8.28
N GLY A 87 7.38 31.67 -9.13
CA GLY A 87 8.76 31.41 -8.71
C GLY A 87 8.96 30.05 -8.00
N LEU A 88 8.01 29.14 -8.13
CA LEU A 88 8.06 27.81 -7.52
C LEU A 88 8.68 26.75 -8.45
N LEU A 89 8.75 27.04 -9.74
CA LEU A 89 9.47 26.24 -10.75
C LEU A 89 10.35 27.15 -11.62
N THR A 90 11.46 26.60 -12.07
CA THR A 90 12.28 27.22 -13.11
C THR A 90 12.31 26.31 -14.35
N ARG A 91 12.36 26.90 -15.53
CA ARG A 91 12.56 26.20 -16.79
C ARG A 91 14.05 26.29 -17.14
N LYS A 92 14.71 25.15 -17.22
CA LYS A 92 16.12 25.05 -17.66
C LYS A 92 16.18 24.36 -19.01
N GLU A 93 16.86 25.00 -19.96
CA GLU A 93 17.23 24.34 -21.20
C GLU A 93 18.43 23.46 -20.94
N VAL A 94 18.30 22.17 -21.20
CA VAL A 94 19.37 21.18 -21.00
C VAL A 94 19.83 20.70 -22.36
N ASP A 95 21.12 20.88 -22.64
CA ASP A 95 21.74 20.32 -23.83
C ASP A 95 21.83 18.80 -23.71
N ILE A 96 21.12 18.11 -24.58
CA ILE A 96 21.08 16.63 -24.64
C ILE A 96 22.02 16.07 -25.73
N SER A 97 22.81 16.91 -26.39
CA SER A 97 23.76 16.47 -27.42
C SER A 97 24.70 15.37 -26.91
N HIS A 98 25.12 15.46 -25.64
CA HIS A 98 25.96 14.48 -24.99
C HIS A 98 25.26 13.14 -24.69
N LEU A 99 23.95 13.15 -24.54
CA LEU A 99 23.16 11.92 -24.30
C LEU A 99 23.04 11.07 -25.56
N ASN A 100 22.94 11.73 -26.72
CA ASN A 100 22.90 11.03 -28.01
C ASN A 100 24.25 10.36 -28.35
N HIS A 101 25.38 10.95 -27.96
CA HIS A 101 26.69 10.35 -28.10
C HIS A 101 26.90 9.17 -27.14
N ARG A 102 26.36 9.22 -25.93
CA ARG A 102 26.42 8.11 -24.97
C ARG A 102 25.53 6.92 -25.39
N ALA A 103 24.37 7.17 -25.95
CA ALA A 103 23.51 6.11 -26.50
C ALA A 103 24.17 5.41 -27.69
N ALA A 104 24.92 6.13 -28.55
CA ALA A 104 25.68 5.55 -29.65
C ALA A 104 26.95 4.82 -29.18
N ALA A 105 27.61 5.28 -28.11
CA ALA A 105 28.78 4.63 -27.54
C ALA A 105 28.45 3.37 -26.72
N VAL A 106 27.28 3.36 -26.04
CA VAL A 106 26.82 2.22 -25.25
C VAL A 106 26.47 1.00 -26.11
N ASN A 107 26.14 1.21 -27.38
CA ASN A 107 25.89 0.10 -28.31
C ASN A 107 27.15 -0.62 -28.81
N ASN A 108 28.37 -0.11 -28.54
CA ASN A 108 29.62 -0.71 -28.99
C ASN A 108 30.58 -1.17 -27.87
N GLU A 109 30.28 -0.88 -26.62
CA GLU A 109 30.98 -1.52 -25.51
C GLU A 109 30.31 -2.84 -25.20
N ARG A 110 31.01 -3.94 -25.49
CA ARG A 110 30.65 -5.26 -24.95
C ARG A 110 30.43 -5.08 -23.46
N LYS A 111 29.17 -5.28 -23.00
CA LYS A 111 28.88 -5.41 -21.60
C LYS A 111 29.95 -6.30 -20.98
N PRO A 112 30.59 -5.89 -19.88
CA PRO A 112 31.35 -6.87 -19.12
C PRO A 112 30.38 -8.00 -18.85
N VAL A 113 30.83 -9.22 -19.06
CA VAL A 113 30.10 -10.42 -18.58
C VAL A 113 30.09 -10.27 -17.06
N VAL A 114 29.09 -9.57 -16.57
CA VAL A 114 28.65 -9.75 -15.19
C VAL A 114 28.20 -11.21 -15.20
N ASP A 115 28.91 -12.05 -14.46
CA ASP A 115 28.44 -13.38 -14.14
C ASP A 115 26.93 -13.25 -13.95
N GLN A 116 26.17 -13.95 -14.81
CA GLN A 116 24.73 -14.03 -14.67
C GLN A 116 24.49 -14.77 -13.36
N VAL A 117 24.47 -14.03 -12.26
CA VAL A 117 23.77 -14.45 -11.07
C VAL A 117 22.33 -14.60 -11.56
N THR A 118 21.95 -15.85 -11.83
CA THR A 118 20.60 -16.17 -12.28
C THR A 118 19.65 -15.56 -11.28
N ALA A 119 18.89 -14.56 -11.73
CA ALA A 119 17.97 -13.83 -10.86
C ALA A 119 17.08 -14.84 -10.11
N SER A 120 16.98 -14.70 -8.79
CA SER A 120 16.25 -15.65 -7.95
C SER A 120 14.78 -15.70 -8.40
N LEU A 121 14.24 -16.91 -8.57
CA LEU A 121 12.84 -17.09 -8.97
C LEU A 121 11.89 -16.51 -7.92
N VAL A 122 10.98 -15.65 -8.35
CA VAL A 122 9.87 -15.10 -7.55
C VAL A 122 8.57 -15.75 -8.01
N SER A 123 7.88 -16.42 -7.10
CA SER A 123 6.52 -16.91 -7.33
C SER A 123 5.53 -15.83 -6.92
N VAL A 124 4.81 -15.30 -7.90
CA VAL A 124 3.74 -14.30 -7.69
C VAL A 124 2.44 -15.05 -7.45
N ILE A 125 1.84 -14.85 -6.26
CA ILE A 125 0.57 -15.47 -5.85
C ILE A 125 -0.51 -14.40 -5.85
N ILE A 126 -1.48 -14.54 -6.75
CA ILE A 126 -2.62 -13.62 -6.89
C ILE A 126 -3.89 -14.39 -6.50
N VAL A 127 -4.64 -13.88 -5.54
CA VAL A 127 -5.95 -14.45 -5.18
C VAL A 127 -7.05 -13.67 -5.89
N ASP A 128 -7.73 -14.34 -6.83
CA ASP A 128 -8.83 -13.77 -7.59
C ASP A 128 -10.19 -14.11 -6.98
N TYR A 129 -11.07 -13.11 -6.89
CA TYR A 129 -12.49 -13.29 -6.59
C TYR A 129 -13.33 -12.23 -7.30
N ASN A 130 -13.92 -12.59 -8.45
CA ASN A 130 -14.71 -11.70 -9.30
C ASN A 130 -13.98 -10.39 -9.65
N SER A 131 -12.69 -10.48 -10.00
CA SER A 131 -11.84 -9.31 -10.28
C SER A 131 -11.11 -9.41 -11.63
N GLN A 132 -11.69 -10.10 -12.61
CA GLN A 132 -11.11 -10.27 -13.95
C GLN A 132 -10.72 -8.95 -14.60
N GLU A 133 -11.50 -7.89 -14.41
CA GLU A 133 -11.21 -6.54 -14.96
C GLU A 133 -9.89 -5.97 -14.45
N TRP A 134 -9.51 -6.28 -13.20
CA TRP A 134 -8.26 -5.84 -12.60
C TRP A 134 -7.08 -6.74 -12.96
N LEU A 135 -7.32 -8.04 -13.16
CA LEU A 135 -6.26 -9.00 -13.53
C LEU A 135 -5.54 -8.60 -14.81
N VAL A 136 -6.20 -7.95 -15.76
CA VAL A 136 -5.59 -7.49 -17.02
C VAL A 136 -4.45 -6.51 -16.73
N GLU A 137 -4.72 -5.49 -15.93
CA GLU A 137 -3.76 -4.45 -15.54
C GLU A 137 -2.62 -5.04 -14.70
N CYS A 138 -2.98 -5.87 -13.71
CA CYS A 138 -2.02 -6.53 -12.83
C CYS A 138 -1.03 -7.41 -13.63
N LEU A 139 -1.53 -8.31 -14.47
CA LEU A 139 -0.72 -9.20 -15.28
C LEU A 139 0.13 -8.46 -16.31
N SER A 140 -0.40 -7.40 -16.92
CA SER A 140 0.35 -6.55 -17.84
C SER A 140 1.52 -5.87 -17.13
N SER A 141 1.32 -5.37 -15.91
CA SER A 141 2.40 -4.75 -15.12
C SER A 141 3.45 -5.77 -14.66
N LEU A 142 3.07 -7.03 -14.44
CA LEU A 142 4.01 -8.12 -14.15
C LEU A 142 4.86 -8.50 -15.36
N GLN A 143 4.30 -8.48 -16.56
CA GLN A 143 5.07 -8.69 -17.80
C GLN A 143 6.09 -7.59 -18.06
N ALA A 144 5.84 -6.37 -17.59
CA ALA A 144 6.71 -5.21 -17.74
C ALA A 144 7.83 -5.12 -16.69
N GLN A 145 7.92 -6.06 -15.74
CA GLN A 145 8.93 -6.02 -14.68
C GLN A 145 10.35 -6.21 -15.21
N THR A 146 11.30 -5.51 -14.61
CA THR A 146 12.74 -5.68 -14.89
C THR A 146 13.29 -7.00 -14.34
N HIS A 147 12.68 -7.52 -13.27
CA HIS A 147 12.97 -8.84 -12.72
C HIS A 147 12.27 -9.91 -13.56
N GLN A 148 13.04 -10.62 -14.42
CA GLN A 148 12.47 -11.53 -15.41
C GLN A 148 12.19 -12.94 -14.90
N SER A 149 12.78 -13.35 -13.77
CA SER A 149 12.61 -14.71 -13.23
C SER A 149 11.34 -14.80 -12.39
N LEU A 150 10.19 -14.90 -13.06
CA LEU A 150 8.87 -14.94 -12.44
C LEU A 150 8.13 -16.22 -12.81
N GLU A 151 7.42 -16.80 -11.85
CA GLU A 151 6.27 -17.68 -12.10
C GLU A 151 5.03 -17.02 -11.50
N ILE A 152 3.91 -17.09 -12.20
CA ILE A 152 2.67 -16.45 -11.77
C ILE A 152 1.62 -17.53 -11.51
N LEU A 153 1.03 -17.49 -10.32
CA LEU A 153 -0.03 -18.39 -9.87
C LEU A 153 -1.27 -17.55 -9.53
N VAL A 154 -2.37 -17.80 -10.21
CA VAL A 154 -3.67 -17.20 -9.92
C VAL A 154 -4.55 -18.23 -9.23
N ILE A 155 -5.01 -17.90 -8.03
CA ILE A 155 -5.87 -18.74 -7.21
C ILE A 155 -7.28 -18.16 -7.25
N ASP A 156 -8.15 -18.76 -8.04
CA ASP A 156 -9.57 -18.40 -8.12
C ASP A 156 -10.31 -18.91 -6.88
N ASN A 157 -10.70 -17.99 -6.02
CA ASN A 157 -11.41 -18.28 -4.78
C ASN A 157 -12.94 -18.40 -4.97
N GLY A 158 -13.33 -19.08 -6.03
CA GLY A 158 -14.74 -19.38 -6.32
C GLY A 158 -15.48 -18.25 -7.05
N SER A 159 -14.85 -17.56 -7.98
CA SER A 159 -15.48 -16.55 -8.82
C SER A 159 -16.68 -17.08 -9.60
N ARG A 160 -17.66 -16.22 -9.82
CA ARG A 160 -18.84 -16.50 -10.66
C ARG A 160 -18.56 -16.26 -12.14
N GLU A 161 -17.60 -15.43 -12.44
CA GLU A 161 -17.14 -15.12 -13.79
C GLU A 161 -16.17 -16.18 -14.34
N SER A 162 -15.89 -16.13 -15.63
CA SER A 162 -15.05 -17.11 -16.32
C SER A 162 -13.56 -16.70 -16.35
N SER A 163 -13.05 -16.10 -15.28
CA SER A 163 -11.66 -15.60 -15.23
C SER A 163 -10.61 -16.66 -15.58
N LEU A 164 -10.81 -17.91 -15.16
CA LEU A 164 -9.87 -19.00 -15.49
C LEU A 164 -9.82 -19.35 -16.98
N SER A 165 -10.98 -19.41 -17.66
CA SER A 165 -11.00 -19.66 -19.11
C SER A 165 -10.38 -18.51 -19.89
N TRP A 166 -10.61 -17.28 -19.43
CA TRP A 166 -9.98 -16.09 -19.99
C TRP A 166 -8.46 -16.12 -19.77
N LEU A 167 -7.98 -16.48 -18.58
CA LEU A 167 -6.55 -16.64 -18.28
C LEU A 167 -5.89 -17.67 -19.20
N ALA A 168 -6.51 -18.85 -19.35
CA ALA A 168 -5.98 -19.91 -20.20
C ALA A 168 -5.82 -19.49 -21.66
N GLN A 169 -6.70 -18.62 -22.17
CA GLN A 169 -6.65 -18.11 -23.52
C GLN A 169 -5.64 -16.97 -23.71
N ASN A 170 -5.55 -16.04 -22.77
CA ASN A 170 -4.78 -14.81 -22.93
C ASN A 170 -3.41 -14.85 -22.24
N TYR A 171 -3.25 -15.67 -21.20
CA TYR A 171 -2.02 -15.81 -20.40
C TYR A 171 -1.69 -17.30 -20.15
N PRO A 172 -1.39 -18.10 -21.17
CA PRO A 172 -1.21 -19.56 -21.04
C PRO A 172 -0.02 -19.96 -20.17
N ALA A 173 0.92 -19.05 -19.90
CA ALA A 173 2.04 -19.27 -18.99
C ALA A 173 1.66 -19.11 -17.50
N VAL A 174 0.50 -18.52 -17.20
CA VAL A 174 0.01 -18.35 -15.83
C VAL A 174 -0.60 -19.65 -15.35
N LYS A 175 -0.11 -20.14 -14.21
CA LYS A 175 -0.70 -21.30 -13.55
C LYS A 175 -1.97 -20.85 -12.81
N SER A 176 -3.08 -21.52 -13.01
CA SER A 176 -4.33 -21.15 -12.35
C SER A 176 -4.95 -22.36 -11.62
N TYR A 177 -5.47 -22.08 -10.43
CA TYR A 177 -6.11 -23.08 -9.56
C TYR A 177 -7.45 -22.56 -9.07
N ARG A 178 -8.46 -23.42 -8.99
CA ARG A 178 -9.77 -23.06 -8.48
C ARG A 178 -10.00 -23.69 -7.11
N LEU A 179 -10.46 -22.88 -6.17
CA LEU A 179 -10.88 -23.33 -4.85
C LEU A 179 -12.41 -23.30 -4.72
N GLU A 180 -12.90 -23.99 -3.69
CA GLU A 180 -14.31 -23.91 -3.31
C GLU A 180 -14.66 -22.51 -2.81
N PRO A 181 -15.87 -21.99 -3.12
CA PRO A 181 -16.28 -20.59 -2.85
C PRO A 181 -16.27 -20.16 -1.37
N THR A 182 -16.01 -21.07 -0.44
CA THR A 182 -16.02 -20.80 1.00
C THR A 182 -14.62 -20.70 1.61
N ALA A 183 -13.58 -20.79 0.80
CA ALA A 183 -12.21 -20.70 1.28
C ALA A 183 -11.91 -19.28 1.82
N SER A 184 -11.15 -19.20 2.92
CA SER A 184 -10.64 -17.92 3.41
C SER A 184 -9.54 -17.39 2.48
N LEU A 185 -9.26 -16.07 2.55
CA LEU A 185 -8.10 -15.50 1.85
C LEU A 185 -6.80 -16.22 2.25
N ALA A 186 -6.64 -16.51 3.55
CA ALA A 186 -5.50 -17.26 4.06
C ALA A 186 -5.38 -18.66 3.44
N THR A 187 -6.49 -19.38 3.26
CA THR A 187 -6.51 -20.70 2.59
C THR A 187 -6.05 -20.57 1.14
N ALA A 188 -6.54 -19.57 0.43
CA ALA A 188 -6.17 -19.35 -0.97
C ALA A 188 -4.67 -19.04 -1.13
N ILE A 189 -4.12 -18.16 -0.28
CA ILE A 189 -2.69 -17.84 -0.28
C ILE A 189 -1.86 -19.07 0.08
N ASN A 190 -2.23 -19.81 1.13
CA ASN A 190 -1.55 -21.04 1.52
C ASN A 190 -1.51 -22.05 0.36
N HIS A 191 -2.63 -22.22 -0.33
CA HIS A 191 -2.72 -23.11 -1.51
C HIS A 191 -1.77 -22.66 -2.62
N GLY A 192 -1.74 -21.36 -2.94
CA GLY A 192 -0.81 -20.81 -3.94
C GLY A 192 0.66 -21.08 -3.58
N ILE A 193 1.04 -20.85 -2.32
CA ILE A 193 2.41 -21.07 -1.86
C ILE A 193 2.82 -22.53 -1.88
N GLN A 194 1.89 -23.48 -1.62
CA GLN A 194 2.16 -24.92 -1.74
C GLN A 194 2.54 -25.34 -3.16
N HIS A 195 2.06 -24.63 -4.18
CA HIS A 195 2.36 -24.90 -5.59
C HIS A 195 3.50 -24.05 -6.17
N ALA A 196 3.98 -23.07 -5.38
CA ALA A 196 5.04 -22.16 -5.76
C ALA A 196 6.42 -22.83 -5.71
N GLN A 197 7.33 -22.44 -6.63
CA GLN A 197 8.68 -23.00 -6.73
C GLN A 197 9.77 -21.98 -6.40
N GLY A 198 9.43 -20.68 -6.33
CA GLY A 198 10.35 -19.57 -6.17
C GLY A 198 11.10 -19.57 -4.84
N LYS A 199 12.26 -18.94 -4.83
CA LYS A 199 13.01 -18.58 -3.62
C LYS A 199 12.25 -17.53 -2.79
N TYR A 200 11.44 -16.72 -3.46
CA TYR A 200 10.59 -15.69 -2.88
C TYR A 200 9.15 -15.90 -3.30
N PHE A 201 8.22 -15.57 -2.41
CA PHE A 201 6.78 -15.50 -2.66
C PHE A 201 6.36 -14.05 -2.66
N LEU A 202 5.79 -13.57 -3.75
CA LEU A 202 5.18 -12.26 -3.83
C LEU A 202 3.67 -12.42 -3.79
N ILE A 203 3.07 -12.08 -2.65
CA ILE A 203 1.62 -12.07 -2.48
C ILE A 203 1.12 -10.75 -3.05
N LEU A 204 0.16 -10.82 -3.96
CA LEU A 204 -0.45 -9.65 -4.59
C LEU A 204 -1.98 -9.75 -4.59
N ASN A 205 -2.63 -8.63 -4.33
CA ASN A 205 -4.03 -8.48 -4.71
C ASN A 205 -4.18 -8.41 -6.23
N PRO A 206 -5.34 -8.77 -6.80
CA PRO A 206 -5.60 -8.68 -8.24
C PRO A 206 -5.74 -7.24 -8.74
N ASP A 207 -6.08 -6.31 -7.84
CA ASP A 207 -6.35 -4.89 -8.12
C ASP A 207 -5.13 -3.98 -7.87
N VAL A 208 -3.93 -4.49 -8.21
CA VAL A 208 -2.68 -3.73 -8.13
C VAL A 208 -1.99 -3.63 -9.49
N THR A 209 -1.24 -2.54 -9.69
CA THR A 209 -0.32 -2.34 -10.81
C THR A 209 1.05 -1.94 -10.28
N LEU A 210 2.12 -2.55 -10.82
CA LEU A 210 3.48 -2.41 -10.33
C LEU A 210 4.29 -1.47 -11.22
N GLU A 211 5.10 -0.59 -10.62
CA GLU A 211 6.17 0.08 -11.36
C GLU A 211 7.21 -0.93 -11.88
N PRO A 212 7.89 -0.66 -13.01
CA PRO A 212 8.69 -1.67 -13.71
C PRO A 212 9.83 -2.29 -12.89
N ASP A 213 10.35 -1.62 -11.88
CA ASP A 213 11.44 -2.11 -11.03
C ASP A 213 10.98 -2.59 -9.64
N ALA A 214 9.68 -2.59 -9.37
CA ALA A 214 9.12 -2.85 -8.05
C ALA A 214 9.58 -4.21 -7.48
N ILE A 215 9.54 -5.29 -8.26
CA ILE A 215 9.98 -6.62 -7.80
C ILE A 215 11.49 -6.62 -7.53
N THR A 216 12.29 -5.98 -8.38
CA THR A 216 13.73 -5.85 -8.18
C THR A 216 14.06 -5.15 -6.87
N GLN A 217 13.34 -4.08 -6.54
CA GLN A 217 13.51 -3.35 -5.28
C GLN A 217 13.13 -4.21 -4.06
N LEU A 218 12.01 -4.95 -4.13
CA LEU A 218 11.59 -5.86 -3.07
C LEU A 218 12.62 -6.96 -2.81
N VAL A 219 13.11 -7.61 -3.86
CA VAL A 219 14.14 -8.67 -3.76
C VAL A 219 15.43 -8.11 -3.19
N SER A 220 15.90 -6.95 -3.65
CA SER A 220 17.11 -6.30 -3.14
C SER A 220 17.03 -6.04 -1.63
N VAL A 221 15.90 -5.56 -1.13
CA VAL A 221 15.73 -5.35 0.32
C VAL A 221 15.74 -6.66 1.09
N ALA A 222 15.11 -7.72 0.55
CA ALA A 222 15.10 -9.04 1.19
C ALA A 222 16.51 -9.68 1.25
N GLU A 223 17.32 -9.49 0.20
CA GLU A 223 18.70 -10.05 0.13
C GLU A 223 19.68 -9.34 1.06
N ASN A 224 19.42 -8.08 1.38
CA ASN A 224 20.27 -7.29 2.27
C ASN A 224 20.03 -7.54 3.77
N ASP A 225 19.03 -8.36 4.14
CA ASP A 225 18.74 -8.70 5.54
C ASP A 225 18.55 -10.22 5.72
N PRO A 226 19.54 -10.92 6.28
CA PRO A 226 19.47 -12.38 6.49
C PRO A 226 18.33 -12.84 7.43
N VAL A 227 17.80 -11.94 8.25
CA VAL A 227 16.68 -12.23 9.17
C VAL A 227 15.37 -11.62 8.67
N CYS A 228 15.34 -11.13 7.43
CA CYS A 228 14.13 -10.64 6.79
C CYS A 228 13.06 -11.74 6.74
N ALA A 229 11.86 -11.43 7.22
CA ALA A 229 10.70 -12.30 7.07
C ALA A 229 9.79 -11.87 5.92
N ALA A 230 9.59 -10.57 5.76
CA ALA A 230 8.78 -10.02 4.67
C ALA A 230 9.26 -8.63 4.30
N VAL A 231 8.97 -8.23 3.07
CA VAL A 231 9.20 -6.87 2.56
C VAL A 231 7.88 -6.31 2.05
N ALA A 232 7.39 -5.27 2.72
CA ALA A 232 6.22 -4.52 2.29
C ALA A 232 6.58 -3.53 1.17
N ALA A 233 5.73 -3.41 0.15
CA ALA A 233 5.86 -2.39 -0.87
C ALA A 233 5.36 -1.03 -0.37
N LYS A 234 5.73 0.06 -1.06
CA LYS A 234 5.06 1.35 -0.96
C LYS A 234 3.78 1.28 -1.81
N LEU A 235 2.64 1.22 -1.13
CA LEU A 235 1.33 1.23 -1.79
C LEU A 235 0.85 2.67 -1.97
N LYS A 236 0.43 3.00 -3.18
CA LYS A 236 -0.24 4.26 -3.54
C LYS A 236 -1.66 3.98 -4.02
N TYR A 237 -2.57 4.93 -3.84
CA TYR A 237 -3.89 4.77 -4.44
C TYR A 237 -3.80 4.84 -5.97
N TRP A 238 -4.38 3.86 -6.65
CA TRP A 238 -4.42 3.81 -8.11
C TRP A 238 -5.15 5.03 -8.71
N TRP A 239 -6.23 5.45 -8.07
CA TRP A 239 -7.06 6.58 -8.47
C TRP A 239 -6.57 7.96 -7.95
N ALA A 240 -5.60 7.97 -7.02
CA ALA A 240 -4.98 9.16 -6.47
C ALA A 240 -3.47 8.92 -6.20
N PRO A 241 -2.63 8.80 -7.25
CA PRO A 241 -1.25 8.34 -7.16
C PRO A 241 -0.31 9.24 -6.32
N ALA A 242 -0.74 10.46 -6.02
CA ALA A 242 0.00 11.36 -5.12
C ALA A 242 -0.13 10.95 -3.63
N PHE A 243 -1.09 10.07 -3.30
CA PHE A 243 -1.39 9.68 -1.93
C PHE A 243 -1.01 8.23 -1.66
N LEU A 244 -0.50 8.00 -0.45
CA LEU A 244 -0.17 6.68 0.03
C LEU A 244 -1.44 5.90 0.40
N ASN A 245 -1.56 4.68 -0.08
CA ASN A 245 -2.49 3.71 0.47
C ASN A 245 -1.88 3.06 1.72
N GLY A 246 -0.55 2.85 1.75
CA GLY A 246 0.13 2.38 2.94
C GLY A 246 1.58 1.96 2.74
N LEU A 247 2.30 1.82 3.85
CA LEU A 247 3.63 1.20 3.94
C LEU A 247 3.58 0.09 5.01
N GLY A 248 2.93 -1.03 4.68
CA GLY A 248 2.63 -2.07 5.65
C GLY A 248 1.60 -1.64 6.69
N ASN A 249 1.30 -2.54 7.63
CA ASN A 249 0.24 -2.39 8.62
C ASN A 249 0.79 -2.18 10.03
N ARG A 250 -0.06 -1.70 10.91
CA ARG A 250 0.17 -1.63 12.35
C ARG A 250 -1.11 -1.94 13.12
N VAL A 251 -0.95 -2.36 14.38
CA VAL A 251 -2.05 -2.35 15.33
C VAL A 251 -2.01 -1.02 16.06
N GLY A 252 -2.91 -0.10 15.72
CA GLY A 252 -2.88 1.28 16.20
C GLY A 252 -3.18 1.44 17.70
N ALA A 253 -3.19 2.69 18.17
CA ALA A 253 -3.57 3.04 19.55
C ALA A 253 -5.01 2.66 19.86
N SER A 254 -5.89 2.74 18.87
CA SER A 254 -7.26 2.19 18.91
C SER A 254 -7.30 0.66 18.88
N LYS A 255 -6.12 0.01 18.75
CA LYS A 255 -5.97 -1.45 18.69
C LYS A 255 -6.62 -2.14 17.49
N PHE A 256 -6.99 -1.37 16.50
CA PHE A 256 -7.35 -1.86 15.17
C PHE A 256 -6.10 -1.99 14.29
N GLY A 257 -6.15 -2.94 13.37
CA GLY A 257 -5.19 -2.94 12.26
C GLY A 257 -5.45 -1.73 11.37
N SER A 258 -4.41 -1.02 11.01
CA SER A 258 -4.47 0.10 10.07
C SER A 258 -3.23 0.13 9.21
N ASP A 259 -3.34 0.66 8.01
CA ASP A 259 -2.19 0.86 7.15
C ASP A 259 -1.33 2.04 7.64
N ASN A 260 -0.01 1.84 7.65
CA ASN A 260 0.90 2.93 8.00
C ASN A 260 0.85 4.00 6.91
N ALA A 261 0.81 5.27 7.32
CA ALA A 261 0.79 6.43 6.44
C ALA A 261 -0.37 6.46 5.44
N GLN A 262 -1.45 5.70 5.69
CA GLN A 262 -2.64 5.72 4.83
C GLN A 262 -3.17 7.14 4.68
N GLY A 263 -3.47 7.53 3.45
CA GLY A 263 -4.02 8.84 3.11
C GLY A 263 -3.06 10.01 3.21
N HIS A 264 -1.77 9.78 3.49
CA HIS A 264 -0.77 10.83 3.43
C HIS A 264 -0.39 11.15 1.98
N LEU A 265 -0.14 12.41 1.71
CA LEU A 265 0.53 12.81 0.48
C LEU A 265 1.96 12.25 0.50
N ASP A 266 2.39 11.58 -0.57
CA ASP A 266 3.75 11.05 -0.70
C ASP A 266 4.72 12.16 -1.08
N LEU A 267 5.42 12.68 -0.09
CA LEU A 267 6.44 13.72 -0.23
C LEU A 267 7.87 13.17 -0.03
N GLY A 268 8.02 11.85 -0.01
CA GLY A 268 9.29 11.21 0.33
C GLY A 268 9.56 11.15 1.85
N GLN A 269 8.66 11.64 2.69
CA GLN A 269 8.84 11.71 4.15
C GLN A 269 8.94 10.34 4.84
N PHE A 270 8.64 9.26 4.11
CA PHE A 270 8.72 7.88 4.58
C PHE A 270 9.79 7.06 3.84
N ASP A 271 10.59 7.69 2.97
CA ASP A 271 11.56 6.98 2.12
C ASP A 271 12.77 6.45 2.90
N ASP A 272 13.01 6.99 4.09
CA ASP A 272 14.04 6.51 5.02
C ASP A 272 13.56 5.35 5.93
N TRP A 273 12.31 4.96 5.82
CA TRP A 273 11.81 3.82 6.59
C TRP A 273 12.40 2.51 6.07
N ASP A 274 12.91 1.70 6.97
CA ASP A 274 13.50 0.40 6.66
C ASP A 274 12.73 -0.78 7.26
N GLN A 275 11.91 -0.52 8.29
CA GLN A 275 11.11 -1.53 8.99
C GLN A 275 9.70 -1.04 9.30
N VAL A 276 8.77 -1.98 9.34
CA VAL A 276 7.38 -1.76 9.73
C VAL A 276 6.90 -2.86 10.67
N PRO A 277 5.85 -2.63 11.47
CA PRO A 277 5.34 -3.64 12.39
C PRO A 277 4.80 -4.89 11.69
N SER A 278 4.16 -4.72 10.55
CA SER A 278 3.51 -5.76 9.75
C SER A 278 3.51 -5.38 8.27
N ALA A 279 3.58 -6.37 7.39
CA ALA A 279 3.42 -6.18 5.96
C ALA A 279 1.94 -6.28 5.57
N CYS A 280 1.50 -5.48 4.58
CA CYS A 280 0.17 -5.58 3.98
C CYS A 280 0.21 -6.56 2.80
N PHE A 281 -0.61 -7.60 2.83
CA PHE A 281 -0.60 -8.63 1.79
C PHE A 281 -1.29 -8.21 0.49
N ALA A 282 -1.64 -6.94 0.36
CA ALA A 282 -1.95 -6.38 -0.95
C ALA A 282 -0.72 -6.40 -1.89
N ALA A 283 0.51 -6.21 -1.33
CA ALA A 283 1.77 -6.42 -2.05
C ALA A 283 2.92 -6.66 -1.07
N THR A 284 3.31 -7.93 -0.90
CA THR A 284 4.35 -8.32 0.05
C THR A 284 5.21 -9.44 -0.49
N LEU A 285 6.53 -9.24 -0.46
CA LEU A 285 7.52 -10.28 -0.78
C LEU A 285 7.93 -11.02 0.50
N ILE A 286 7.92 -12.35 0.45
CA ILE A 286 8.28 -13.23 1.57
C ILE A 286 9.37 -14.21 1.11
N PRO A 287 10.57 -14.24 1.74
CA PRO A 287 11.53 -15.29 1.49
C PRO A 287 10.97 -16.68 1.88
N ARG A 288 11.17 -17.70 1.03
CA ARG A 288 10.73 -19.09 1.31
C ARG A 288 11.21 -19.57 2.66
N SER A 289 12.48 -19.32 3.01
CA SER A 289 13.06 -19.70 4.29
C SER A 289 12.36 -19.05 5.49
N ALA A 290 11.83 -17.84 5.32
CA ALA A 290 11.05 -17.17 6.36
C ALA A 290 9.66 -17.79 6.48
N TRP A 291 9.01 -18.07 5.34
CA TRP A 291 7.71 -18.77 5.34
C TRP A 291 7.78 -20.14 6.03
N GLU A 292 8.80 -20.92 5.71
CA GLU A 292 9.03 -22.24 6.32
C GLU A 292 9.28 -22.14 7.83
N ALA A 293 10.00 -21.11 8.28
CA ALA A 293 10.31 -20.90 9.70
C ALA A 293 9.11 -20.38 10.52
N VAL A 294 8.28 -19.49 9.93
CA VAL A 294 7.11 -18.89 10.59
C VAL A 294 5.88 -19.81 10.50
N GLY A 295 5.81 -20.59 9.42
CA GLY A 295 4.68 -21.44 9.07
C GLY A 295 3.61 -20.69 8.25
N SER A 296 2.62 -21.45 7.78
CA SER A 296 1.52 -20.97 6.94
C SER A 296 0.64 -19.94 7.64
N LEU A 297 -0.21 -19.27 6.87
CA LEU A 297 -1.26 -18.39 7.41
C LEU A 297 -2.27 -19.21 8.21
N ASP A 298 -2.82 -18.58 9.23
CA ASP A 298 -3.88 -19.16 10.04
C ASP A 298 -5.22 -19.04 9.31
N GLU A 299 -5.69 -20.13 8.73
CA GLU A 299 -6.90 -20.19 7.91
C GLU A 299 -8.20 -19.92 8.67
N ALA A 300 -8.12 -19.85 9.99
CA ALA A 300 -9.26 -19.44 10.82
C ALA A 300 -9.54 -17.94 10.78
N PHE A 301 -8.69 -17.13 10.16
CA PHE A 301 -9.04 -15.76 9.79
C PHE A 301 -9.84 -15.80 8.47
N PRO A 302 -11.13 -15.42 8.48
CA PRO A 302 -11.94 -15.49 7.26
C PRO A 302 -11.54 -14.38 6.26
N LEU A 303 -11.20 -13.20 6.77
CA LEU A 303 -10.76 -12.01 6.07
C LEU A 303 -10.17 -11.04 7.10
N TYR A 304 -9.10 -10.35 6.75
CA TYR A 304 -8.33 -9.42 7.60
C TYR A 304 -7.63 -10.11 8.78
N TYR A 305 -6.53 -9.51 9.23
CA TYR A 305 -5.64 -9.94 10.28
C TYR A 305 -4.76 -11.16 9.96
N GLU A 306 -4.92 -11.85 8.84
CA GLU A 306 -4.04 -12.95 8.43
C GLU A 306 -2.60 -12.47 8.19
N ASP A 307 -2.43 -11.31 7.57
CA ASP A 307 -1.15 -10.63 7.31
C ASP A 307 -0.52 -10.10 8.60
N VAL A 308 -1.32 -9.44 9.43
CA VAL A 308 -0.89 -8.94 10.75
C VAL A 308 -0.47 -10.11 11.64
N ASP A 309 -1.30 -11.17 11.74
CA ASP A 309 -0.99 -12.35 12.54
C ASP A 309 0.33 -12.99 12.09
N TRP A 310 0.52 -13.18 10.79
CA TRP A 310 1.73 -13.79 10.25
C TRP A 310 2.97 -12.93 10.51
N SER A 311 2.88 -11.63 10.25
CA SER A 311 3.98 -10.68 10.47
C SER A 311 4.39 -10.62 11.94
N TYR A 312 3.42 -10.58 12.85
CA TYR A 312 3.72 -10.57 14.29
C TYR A 312 4.27 -11.93 14.77
N ARG A 313 3.85 -13.08 14.20
CA ARG A 313 4.50 -14.37 14.44
C ARG A 313 5.96 -14.36 14.01
N ALA A 314 6.26 -13.80 12.86
CA ALA A 314 7.63 -13.64 12.38
C ALA A 314 8.47 -12.80 13.36
N ARG A 315 7.92 -11.68 13.82
CA ARG A 315 8.59 -10.82 14.81
C ARG A 315 8.76 -11.48 16.16
N LEU A 316 7.80 -12.30 16.62
CA LEU A 316 7.96 -13.11 17.84
C LEU A 316 9.17 -14.04 17.74
N LEU A 317 9.51 -14.51 16.55
CA LEU A 317 10.71 -15.32 16.28
C LEU A 317 12.00 -14.49 16.11
N GLY A 318 11.96 -13.16 16.31
CA GLY A 318 13.08 -12.25 16.16
C GLY A 318 13.44 -11.93 14.72
N ARG A 319 12.46 -12.05 13.79
CA ARG A 319 12.64 -11.68 12.37
C ARG A 319 12.14 -10.27 12.09
N ASN A 320 12.68 -9.65 11.04
CA ASN A 320 12.34 -8.31 10.62
C ASN A 320 11.24 -8.33 9.56
N ILE A 321 10.33 -7.35 9.65
CA ILE A 321 9.43 -6.98 8.55
C ILE A 321 9.98 -5.69 7.96
N ARG A 322 10.55 -5.80 6.77
CA ARG A 322 11.15 -4.67 6.03
C ARG A 322 10.10 -3.93 5.23
N VAL A 323 10.42 -2.71 4.85
CA VAL A 323 9.69 -1.95 3.83
C VAL A 323 10.65 -1.52 2.74
N ALA A 324 10.18 -1.53 1.50
CA ALA A 324 10.91 -1.06 0.33
C ALA A 324 10.24 0.20 -0.23
N PRO A 325 10.60 1.41 0.23
CA PRO A 325 9.93 2.64 -0.22
C PRO A 325 10.08 2.92 -1.72
N LYS A 326 11.08 2.32 -2.36
CA LYS A 326 11.30 2.41 -3.81
C LYS A 326 10.48 1.40 -4.63
N ALA A 327 9.93 0.38 -3.99
CA ALA A 327 9.04 -0.57 -4.63
C ALA A 327 7.62 0.01 -4.67
N VAL A 328 7.32 0.82 -5.67
CA VAL A 328 6.04 1.50 -5.80
C VAL A 328 5.03 0.60 -6.51
N ILE A 329 3.87 0.44 -5.88
CA ILE A 329 2.75 -0.34 -6.39
C ILE A 329 1.46 0.45 -6.17
N TYR A 330 0.66 0.56 -7.22
CA TYR A 330 -0.64 1.23 -7.18
C TYR A 330 -1.73 0.24 -6.86
N HIS A 331 -2.59 0.55 -5.90
CA HIS A 331 -3.65 -0.32 -5.41
C HIS A 331 -5.01 0.37 -5.55
N ALA A 332 -5.96 -0.29 -6.19
CA ALA A 332 -7.29 0.28 -6.36
C ALA A 332 -8.07 0.34 -5.03
N PHE A 333 -7.71 -0.51 -4.07
CA PHE A 333 -8.25 -0.51 -2.70
C PHE A 333 -9.78 -0.60 -2.68
N GLY A 334 -10.31 -1.54 -3.46
CA GLY A 334 -11.76 -1.75 -3.55
C GLY A 334 -12.52 -0.75 -4.42
N HIS A 335 -11.82 0.22 -5.03
CA HIS A 335 -12.41 1.10 -6.02
C HIS A 335 -12.86 0.29 -7.24
N ARG A 336 -14.11 0.45 -7.67
CA ARG A 336 -14.62 -0.26 -8.85
C ARG A 336 -14.43 0.59 -10.10
N VAL A 337 -13.79 0.02 -11.12
CA VAL A 337 -13.53 0.69 -12.40
C VAL A 337 -14.77 1.36 -12.99
N HIS A 338 -15.95 0.73 -12.87
CA HIS A 338 -17.16 1.22 -13.51
C HIS A 338 -18.07 2.07 -12.63
N THR A 339 -17.98 1.98 -11.31
CA THR A 339 -18.93 2.64 -10.40
C THR A 339 -18.32 3.70 -9.52
N GLY A 340 -17.00 3.71 -9.37
CA GLY A 340 -16.31 4.64 -8.46
C GLY A 340 -16.68 4.48 -6.99
N VAL A 341 -17.39 3.40 -6.63
CA VAL A 341 -17.87 3.17 -5.27
C VAL A 341 -16.82 2.35 -4.50
N GLU A 342 -16.36 2.90 -3.41
CA GLU A 342 -15.55 2.18 -2.43
C GLU A 342 -16.37 1.05 -1.78
N SER A 343 -15.70 -0.04 -1.45
CA SER A 343 -16.39 -1.15 -0.77
C SER A 343 -16.69 -0.76 0.68
N ASP A 344 -17.92 -0.39 0.96
CA ASP A 344 -18.38 -0.07 2.31
C ASP A 344 -18.07 -1.17 3.33
N LEU A 345 -17.95 -0.77 4.59
CA LEU A 345 -17.90 -1.69 5.72
C LEU A 345 -19.20 -2.49 5.81
N THR A 346 -19.14 -3.74 5.35
CA THR A 346 -20.29 -4.64 5.43
C THR A 346 -20.37 -5.32 6.80
N PRO A 347 -21.54 -5.84 7.22
CA PRO A 347 -21.65 -6.64 8.45
C PRO A 347 -20.70 -7.82 8.48
N TYR A 348 -20.42 -8.44 7.31
CA TYR A 348 -19.43 -9.51 7.19
C TYR A 348 -18.02 -9.04 7.53
N LYS A 349 -17.57 -7.93 6.93
CA LYS A 349 -16.26 -7.35 7.18
C LYS A 349 -16.10 -6.95 8.66
N LEU A 350 -17.09 -6.27 9.24
CA LEU A 350 -17.08 -5.90 10.66
C LEU A 350 -16.97 -7.11 11.58
N ARG A 351 -17.73 -8.18 11.32
CA ARG A 351 -17.62 -9.44 12.06
C ARG A 351 -16.21 -10.03 11.99
N CYS A 352 -15.59 -10.00 10.80
CA CYS A 352 -14.23 -10.51 10.59
C CYS A 352 -13.20 -9.68 11.37
N VAL A 353 -13.31 -8.36 11.37
CA VAL A 353 -12.42 -7.45 12.13
C VAL A 353 -12.54 -7.71 13.64
N VAL A 354 -13.76 -7.76 14.18
CA VAL A 354 -13.98 -8.03 15.62
C VAL A 354 -13.41 -9.38 16.02
N TYR A 355 -13.68 -10.43 15.25
CA TYR A 355 -13.14 -11.76 15.50
C TYR A 355 -11.61 -11.77 15.36
N GLY A 356 -11.07 -11.19 14.29
CA GLY A 356 -9.66 -11.20 13.96
C GLY A 356 -8.81 -10.54 15.04
N ARG A 357 -9.19 -9.35 15.53
CA ARG A 357 -8.43 -8.64 16.57
C ARG A 357 -8.39 -9.38 17.91
N LEU A 358 -9.52 -10.01 18.30
CA LEU A 358 -9.59 -10.82 19.52
C LEU A 358 -8.69 -12.07 19.40
N ARG A 359 -8.77 -12.76 18.25
CA ARG A 359 -7.91 -13.90 17.94
C ARG A 359 -6.43 -13.53 17.96
N PHE A 360 -6.05 -12.45 17.27
CA PHE A 360 -4.71 -11.90 17.27
C PHE A 360 -4.20 -11.62 18.70
N ALA A 361 -4.94 -10.86 19.48
CA ALA A 361 -4.54 -10.47 20.82
C ALA A 361 -4.30 -11.70 21.72
N VAL A 362 -5.25 -12.63 21.74
CA VAL A 362 -5.11 -13.83 22.60
C VAL A 362 -3.98 -14.73 22.13
N LYS A 363 -3.75 -14.90 20.84
CA LYS A 363 -2.66 -15.70 20.31
C LYS A 363 -1.28 -15.14 20.66
N LEU A 364 -1.07 -13.84 20.45
CA LEU A 364 0.25 -13.27 20.31
C LEU A 364 0.72 -12.45 21.50
N LEU A 365 -0.18 -11.74 22.23
CA LEU A 365 0.24 -10.80 23.26
C LEU A 365 0.57 -11.48 24.59
N ALA A 366 1.58 -10.98 25.30
CA ALA A 366 1.89 -11.39 26.66
C ALA A 366 0.76 -10.99 27.63
N SER A 367 0.67 -11.70 28.77
CA SER A 367 -0.49 -11.57 29.66
C SER A 367 -0.83 -10.14 30.10
N PRO A 368 0.10 -9.26 30.51
CA PRO A 368 -0.26 -7.91 30.91
C PRO A 368 -0.87 -7.11 29.75
N THR A 369 -0.23 -7.14 28.58
CA THR A 369 -0.69 -6.46 27.38
C THR A 369 -2.02 -7.03 26.88
N LEU A 370 -2.15 -8.37 26.90
CA LEU A 370 -3.37 -9.06 26.50
C LEU A 370 -4.59 -8.57 27.28
N TRP A 371 -4.49 -8.53 28.62
CA TRP A 371 -5.63 -8.11 29.46
C TRP A 371 -6.05 -6.68 29.22
N ARG A 372 -5.07 -5.79 28.98
CA ARG A 372 -5.32 -4.41 28.61
C ARG A 372 -6.06 -4.33 27.27
N PHE A 373 -5.59 -5.07 26.24
CA PHE A 373 -6.23 -5.10 24.93
C PHE A 373 -7.65 -5.64 25.00
N LEU A 374 -7.89 -6.74 25.73
CA LEU A 374 -9.23 -7.31 25.87
C LEU A 374 -10.20 -6.36 26.61
N PHE A 375 -9.70 -5.65 27.61
CA PHE A 375 -10.49 -4.65 28.33
C PHE A 375 -10.89 -3.49 27.40
N ASP A 376 -9.92 -2.95 26.66
CA ASP A 376 -10.16 -1.84 25.73
C ASP A 376 -11.10 -2.25 24.61
N TYR A 377 -10.89 -3.43 23.98
CA TYR A 377 -11.81 -3.95 22.95
C TYR A 377 -13.23 -4.17 23.50
N GLY A 378 -13.35 -4.66 24.73
CA GLY A 378 -14.65 -4.85 25.36
C GLY A 378 -15.39 -3.54 25.61
N ILE A 379 -14.69 -2.44 25.92
CA ILE A 379 -15.28 -1.12 26.06
C ILE A 379 -15.70 -0.56 24.70
N GLU A 380 -14.76 -0.57 23.73
CA GLU A 380 -15.01 -0.08 22.37
C GLU A 380 -16.23 -0.77 21.76
N ASP A 381 -16.25 -2.10 21.77
CA ASP A 381 -17.35 -2.86 21.20
C ASP A 381 -18.70 -2.58 21.86
N LYS A 382 -18.73 -2.35 23.17
CA LYS A 382 -19.96 -1.96 23.87
C LYS A 382 -20.45 -0.58 23.41
N VAL A 383 -19.52 0.38 23.29
CA VAL A 383 -19.84 1.73 22.79
C VAL A 383 -20.36 1.65 21.36
N HIS A 384 -19.65 0.96 20.47
CA HIS A 384 -20.08 0.81 19.10
C HIS A 384 -21.40 0.05 18.96
N LEU A 385 -21.60 -1.03 19.73
CA LEU A 385 -22.85 -1.75 19.79
C LEU A 385 -24.01 -0.83 20.14
N LEU A 386 -23.87 -0.02 21.20
CA LEU A 386 -24.87 0.95 21.62
C LEU A 386 -25.16 2.00 20.55
N LEU A 387 -24.10 2.58 19.95
CA LEU A 387 -24.24 3.58 18.89
C LEU A 387 -24.96 3.00 17.65
N ARG A 388 -24.64 1.76 17.25
CA ARG A 388 -25.31 1.09 16.13
C ARG A 388 -26.79 0.81 16.43
N LEU A 389 -27.14 0.43 17.67
CA LEU A 389 -28.52 0.26 18.10
C LEU A 389 -29.27 1.58 18.09
N LEU A 390 -28.68 2.67 18.61
CA LEU A 390 -29.27 4.01 18.60
C LEU A 390 -29.48 4.55 17.18
N LYS A 391 -28.62 4.18 16.23
CA LYS A 391 -28.74 4.52 14.80
C LYS A 391 -29.65 3.55 14.02
N PHE A 392 -30.38 2.65 14.69
CA PHE A 392 -31.24 1.62 14.09
C PHE A 392 -30.48 0.68 13.09
N GLN A 393 -29.18 0.50 13.28
CA GLN A 393 -28.33 -0.37 12.47
C GLN A 393 -28.19 -1.77 13.10
N GLY A 394 -29.30 -2.46 13.34
CA GLY A 394 -29.33 -3.75 14.03
C GLY A 394 -28.47 -4.83 13.38
N HIS A 395 -28.33 -4.82 12.05
CA HIS A 395 -27.46 -5.75 11.30
C HIS A 395 -25.97 -5.55 11.62
N MET A 396 -25.52 -4.30 11.82
CA MET A 396 -24.15 -3.99 12.23
C MET A 396 -23.92 -4.34 13.70
N ALA A 397 -24.89 -4.05 14.57
CA ALA A 397 -24.84 -4.48 15.96
C ALA A 397 -24.75 -6.02 16.09
N GLY A 398 -25.53 -6.75 15.29
CA GLY A 398 -25.48 -8.20 15.18
C GLY A 398 -24.12 -8.73 14.69
N ALA A 399 -23.43 -8.00 13.83
CA ALA A 399 -22.09 -8.35 13.35
C ALA A 399 -21.06 -8.31 14.49
N ILE A 400 -21.09 -7.28 15.35
CA ILE A 400 -20.20 -7.19 16.53
C ILE A 400 -20.42 -8.39 17.44
N LEU A 401 -21.68 -8.68 17.80
CA LEU A 401 -22.01 -9.83 18.64
C LEU A 401 -21.57 -11.16 18.01
N SER A 402 -21.78 -11.30 16.71
CA SER A 402 -21.34 -12.50 15.95
C SER A 402 -19.83 -12.68 15.96
N GLY A 403 -19.05 -11.58 15.89
CA GLY A 403 -17.60 -11.61 16.02
C GLY A 403 -17.14 -12.18 17.37
N TRP A 404 -17.74 -11.69 18.48
CA TRP A 404 -17.49 -12.22 19.82
C TRP A 404 -17.91 -13.68 19.98
N LEU A 405 -19.08 -14.06 19.45
CA LEU A 405 -19.53 -15.45 19.49
C LEU A 405 -18.59 -16.40 18.72
N ASN A 406 -18.12 -15.98 17.55
CA ASN A 406 -17.14 -16.75 16.80
C ASN A 406 -15.81 -16.89 17.56
N PHE A 407 -15.36 -15.82 18.23
CA PHE A 407 -14.18 -15.87 19.09
C PHE A 407 -14.35 -16.88 20.23
N ILE A 408 -15.47 -16.83 20.96
CA ILE A 408 -15.76 -17.76 22.07
C ILE A 408 -15.83 -19.21 21.58
N LYS A 409 -16.47 -19.46 20.45
CA LYS A 409 -16.55 -20.82 19.84
C LYS A 409 -15.18 -21.39 19.50
N ASN A 410 -14.23 -20.55 19.12
CA ASN A 410 -12.88 -20.97 18.72
C ASN A 410 -11.83 -20.85 19.84
N LEU A 411 -12.22 -20.47 21.06
CA LEU A 411 -11.30 -20.09 22.13
C LEU A 411 -10.32 -21.21 22.50
N SER A 412 -10.76 -22.47 22.56
CA SER A 412 -9.89 -23.62 22.86
C SER A 412 -8.77 -23.80 21.84
N SER A 413 -9.10 -23.66 20.55
CA SER A 413 -8.11 -23.71 19.46
C SER A 413 -7.14 -22.53 19.55
N ILE A 414 -7.65 -21.34 19.85
CA ILE A 414 -6.82 -20.12 20.01
C ILE A 414 -5.84 -20.27 21.15
N ILE A 415 -6.27 -20.79 22.32
CA ILE A 415 -5.43 -21.06 23.48
C ILE A 415 -4.36 -22.11 23.18
N SER A 416 -4.71 -23.18 22.45
CA SER A 416 -3.74 -24.17 22.02
C SER A 416 -2.66 -23.59 21.12
N GLN A 417 -3.03 -22.73 20.16
CA GLN A 417 -2.07 -22.00 19.31
C GLN A 417 -1.21 -21.03 20.12
N ARG A 418 -1.84 -20.28 21.05
CA ARG A 418 -1.12 -19.40 21.98
C ARG A 418 -0.02 -20.15 22.71
N HIS A 419 -0.35 -21.30 23.31
CA HIS A 419 0.63 -22.06 24.09
C HIS A 419 1.88 -22.37 23.25
N ARG A 420 1.70 -22.84 22.03
CA ARG A 420 2.81 -23.14 21.10
C ARG A 420 3.63 -21.88 20.74
N LEU A 421 2.95 -20.78 20.44
CA LEU A 421 3.60 -19.53 20.03
C LEU A 421 4.37 -18.88 21.18
N GLN A 422 3.83 -18.87 22.40
CA GLN A 422 4.52 -18.30 23.54
C GLN A 422 5.78 -19.07 23.95
N LEU A 423 5.84 -20.39 23.67
CA LEU A 423 7.06 -21.20 23.89
C LEU A 423 8.19 -20.84 22.92
N THR A 424 7.89 -20.34 21.74
CA THR A 424 8.90 -19.96 20.73
C THR A 424 9.23 -18.48 20.74
N ARG A 425 8.61 -17.71 21.62
CA ARG A 425 8.74 -16.27 21.72
C ARG A 425 10.17 -15.82 22.05
N ARG A 426 10.74 -14.89 21.29
CA ARG A 426 12.09 -14.33 21.46
C ARG A 426 12.12 -12.84 21.77
N CYS A 427 10.97 -12.15 21.79
CA CYS A 427 10.88 -10.71 22.03
C CYS A 427 9.74 -10.36 22.99
N THR A 428 9.79 -9.18 23.59
CA THR A 428 8.73 -8.65 24.46
C THR A 428 7.61 -8.01 23.63
N ASP A 429 6.47 -7.68 24.26
CA ASP A 429 5.43 -6.89 23.58
C ASP A 429 5.91 -5.47 23.26
N ASN A 430 6.78 -4.88 24.10
CA ASN A 430 7.37 -3.59 23.79
C ASN A 430 8.16 -3.63 22.47
N ASP A 431 8.94 -4.69 22.24
CA ASP A 431 9.67 -4.87 20.99
C ASP A 431 8.72 -5.00 19.79
N LEU A 432 7.58 -5.66 19.99
CA LEU A 432 6.54 -5.78 18.93
C LEU A 432 5.94 -4.43 18.55
N PHE A 433 5.78 -3.51 19.51
CA PHE A 433 5.11 -2.25 19.30
C PHE A 433 6.06 -1.05 19.10
N VAL A 434 7.36 -1.20 19.32
CA VAL A 434 8.33 -0.10 19.22
C VAL A 434 8.38 0.52 17.83
N LEU A 435 8.18 -0.27 16.79
CA LEU A 435 8.16 0.20 15.40
C LEU A 435 6.86 0.96 15.02
N GLN A 436 5.93 1.09 15.95
CA GLN A 436 4.69 1.83 15.73
C GLN A 436 4.83 3.33 16.02
N GLY A 437 6.06 3.88 16.00
CA GLY A 437 6.36 5.26 16.31
C GLY A 437 5.35 6.26 15.72
N SER A 438 5.34 7.48 16.22
CA SER A 438 4.46 8.53 15.72
C SER A 438 4.68 8.72 14.22
N ILE A 439 3.64 8.55 13.42
CA ILE A 439 3.67 8.98 12.03
C ILE A 439 3.87 10.49 12.05
N PRO A 440 4.84 11.03 11.29
CA PRO A 440 5.02 12.49 11.21
C PRO A 440 3.71 13.18 10.86
N PRO A 441 3.44 14.38 11.40
CA PRO A 441 2.26 15.12 11.02
C PRO A 441 2.27 15.35 9.50
N GLY A 442 1.26 14.91 8.81
CA GLY A 442 1.08 15.03 7.38
C GLY A 442 -0.39 15.26 7.05
N PHE A 443 -0.70 15.49 5.79
CA PHE A 443 -2.06 15.47 5.33
C PHE A 443 -2.54 14.04 5.32
N ILE A 444 -3.49 13.70 6.19
CA ILE A 444 -4.12 12.40 6.21
C ILE A 444 -5.37 12.48 5.35
N TRP A 445 -5.37 11.71 4.27
CA TRP A 445 -6.56 11.46 3.49
C TRP A 445 -7.27 10.21 4.03
N HIS A 446 -8.51 10.34 4.32
CA HIS A 446 -9.36 9.18 4.58
C HIS A 446 -10.15 8.88 3.34
N GLY A 447 -9.89 7.72 2.76
CA GLY A 447 -10.58 7.08 1.67
C GLY A 447 -12.00 7.52 1.37
N LEU A 448 -12.19 8.83 1.22
CA LEU A 448 -13.39 9.35 0.61
C LEU A 448 -13.25 9.05 -0.87
N PRO A 449 -14.19 8.32 -1.47
CA PRO A 449 -14.14 7.90 -2.86
C PRO A 449 -14.04 9.07 -3.84
N GLU A 450 -14.28 10.28 -3.38
CA GLU A 450 -14.12 11.52 -4.12
C GLU A 450 -13.50 12.55 -3.19
N LEU A 451 -12.18 12.76 -3.30
CA LEU A 451 -11.67 14.09 -2.99
C LEU A 451 -12.23 14.99 -4.06
N THR A 452 -13.41 15.42 -3.84
CA THR A 452 -13.91 16.47 -4.68
C THR A 452 -13.05 17.70 -4.35
N TRP A 453 -12.61 18.38 -5.37
CA TRP A 453 -12.02 19.70 -5.33
C TRP A 453 -12.73 20.62 -4.29
N GLU A 454 -14.01 20.44 -4.13
CA GLU A 454 -14.88 21.08 -3.18
C GLU A 454 -14.49 20.84 -1.71
N ILE A 455 -14.13 19.62 -1.34
CA ILE A 455 -13.68 19.28 0.04
C ILE A 455 -12.31 19.90 0.30
N ILE A 456 -11.41 19.85 -0.68
CA ILE A 456 -10.08 20.45 -0.55
C ILE A 456 -10.21 21.96 -0.37
N THR A 457 -10.95 22.63 -1.22
CA THR A 457 -11.04 24.11 -1.24
C THR A 457 -11.94 24.65 -0.13
N HIS A 458 -13.00 23.97 0.23
CA HIS A 458 -13.95 24.47 1.23
C HIS A 458 -13.69 23.99 2.65
N THR A 459 -13.00 22.89 2.85
CA THR A 459 -12.73 22.33 4.17
C THR A 459 -11.27 22.53 4.59
N TYR A 460 -10.33 22.15 3.76
CA TYR A 460 -8.91 22.15 4.15
C TYR A 460 -8.23 23.48 3.93
N LEU A 461 -8.46 24.14 2.82
CA LEU A 461 -7.83 25.42 2.51
C LEU A 461 -8.17 26.52 3.52
N PRO A 462 -9.44 26.72 3.96
CA PRO A 462 -9.77 27.67 5.01
C PRO A 462 -9.16 27.34 6.38
N LEU A 463 -9.01 26.07 6.72
CA LEU A 463 -8.35 25.64 7.96
C LEU A 463 -6.86 25.96 7.95
N ILE A 464 -6.21 25.76 6.81
CA ILE A 464 -4.80 26.05 6.60
C ILE A 464 -4.55 27.57 6.64
N LEU A 465 -5.37 28.34 5.93
CA LEU A 465 -5.25 29.79 5.83
C LEU A 465 -5.58 30.53 7.14
N SER A 466 -6.42 29.93 7.99
CA SER A 466 -6.81 30.56 9.27
C SER A 466 -5.75 30.51 10.35
N GLY A 467 -4.63 29.82 10.14
CA GLY A 467 -3.59 29.61 11.15
C GLY A 467 -4.05 28.82 12.40
N LYS A 468 -5.31 28.41 12.45
CA LYS A 468 -5.88 27.57 13.49
C LYS A 468 -5.59 26.09 13.22
N THR A 469 -4.35 25.78 12.87
CA THR A 469 -3.91 24.41 12.84
C THR A 469 -3.80 23.88 14.27
N ARG A 470 -4.87 23.36 14.82
CA ARG A 470 -4.70 22.21 15.69
C ARG A 470 -4.00 21.13 14.83
N PRO A 471 -3.11 20.30 15.42
CA PRO A 471 -2.62 19.13 14.71
C PRO A 471 -3.85 18.52 14.06
N LEU A 472 -3.81 18.38 12.73
CA LEU A 472 -4.92 17.81 11.96
C LEU A 472 -5.31 16.55 12.72
N ILE A 473 -6.53 16.55 13.20
CA ILE A 473 -7.09 15.45 13.97
C ILE A 473 -6.61 14.20 13.25
N GLU A 474 -5.94 13.30 13.99
CA GLU A 474 -5.81 11.93 13.55
C GLU A 474 -7.24 11.44 13.31
N PHE A 475 -7.72 11.66 12.11
CA PHE A 475 -8.83 10.90 11.63
C PHE A 475 -8.26 9.51 11.41
N SER A 476 -8.13 8.74 12.46
CA SER A 476 -8.00 7.32 12.31
C SER A 476 -9.19 6.89 11.48
N TYR A 477 -8.94 6.22 10.35
CA TYR A 477 -9.98 5.44 9.71
C TYR A 477 -10.53 4.53 10.80
N ASP A 478 -11.65 4.91 11.34
CA ASP A 478 -12.43 4.05 12.20
C ASP A 478 -13.37 3.27 11.26
N PRO A 479 -13.03 2.01 10.92
CA PRO A 479 -13.91 1.20 10.09
C PRO A 479 -15.27 1.00 10.75
N MET A 480 -15.47 1.55 11.97
CA MET A 480 -16.67 1.40 12.76
C MET A 480 -17.52 2.68 12.83
N LEU A 481 -17.04 3.82 12.36
CA LEU A 481 -17.86 5.03 12.18
C LEU A 481 -18.44 5.08 10.79
#